data_04e95a1a590b233f46f76563dad48b1d
#
_entry.id   04e95a1a590b233f46f76563dad48b1d
#
_cell.length_a   1.000
_cell.length_b   1.000
_cell.length_c   1.000
_cell.angle_alpha   90.00
_cell.angle_beta   90.00
_cell.angle_gamma   90.00
#
_symmetry.space_group_name_H-M   'P 1'
#
loop_
_entity.id
_entity.type
_entity.pdbx_description
1 polymer ?
#
loop_
_entity_poly.entity_id
_entity_poly.type
_entity_poly.pdbx_seq_one_letter_code
_entity_poly.pdbx_strand_id
1 'polypeptide(L)'
;MSKAAQVVAQQRRALLLGAAASLLPWQIAQAGKQAEEPLANAVQSVLSAAVLDSAPPKPSFDTMDERLVYLRWLGAMSGRLKKKHTEHLTRVDFLEAVWYESKRKGLEPSLVLGLIQVESGFRKYAISSAGARGYMQVMPFWARLIGDGDASRLFHMQTNLRFGCVILRHYLDIERGDLFMTLGRYNGSRGRAEYPNLVFGARKAWDYKAA
;
A
#
# COMPACT_ATOMS: atom_id res chain seq x y z
N MET A 1 52.70 39.67 1.53
CA MET A 1 51.86 38.50 1.23
C MET A 1 51.25 38.71 -0.15
N SER A 2 51.56 37.80 -1.07
CA SER A 2 51.25 37.93 -2.51
C SER A 2 49.78 37.80 -2.80
N LYS A 3 49.24 38.60 -3.76
CA LYS A 3 47.87 38.54 -4.28
C LYS A 3 47.43 37.13 -4.69
N ALA A 4 48.38 36.25 -5.05
CA ALA A 4 48.11 34.85 -5.39
C ALA A 4 47.60 34.01 -4.20
N ALA A 5 48.04 34.29 -2.98
CA ALA A 5 47.64 33.56 -1.77
C ALA A 5 46.20 33.89 -1.35
N GLN A 6 45.71 35.09 -1.66
CA GLN A 6 44.31 35.50 -1.36
C GLN A 6 43.31 34.91 -2.35
N VAL A 7 43.68 34.74 -3.61
CA VAL A 7 42.80 34.12 -4.62
C VAL A 7 42.58 32.62 -4.34
N VAL A 8 43.65 31.91 -3.91
CA VAL A 8 43.54 30.48 -3.56
C VAL A 8 42.71 30.27 -2.29
N ALA A 9 42.78 31.19 -1.32
CA ALA A 9 41.95 31.11 -0.11
C ALA A 9 40.45 31.40 -0.37
N GLN A 10 40.15 32.28 -1.33
CA GLN A 10 38.78 32.54 -1.75
C GLN A 10 38.15 31.39 -2.55
N GLN A 11 38.91 30.74 -3.42
CA GLN A 11 38.45 29.56 -4.16
C GLN A 11 38.19 28.33 -3.27
N ARG A 12 38.94 28.16 -2.19
CA ARG A 12 38.71 27.07 -1.21
C ARG A 12 37.49 27.30 -0.32
N ARG A 13 37.04 28.56 -0.12
CA ARG A 13 35.80 28.86 0.61
C ARG A 13 34.54 28.70 -0.23
N ALA A 14 34.63 28.81 -1.55
CA ALA A 14 33.50 28.63 -2.47
C ALA A 14 33.18 27.14 -2.73
N LEU A 15 34.08 26.20 -2.45
CA LEU A 15 33.91 24.76 -2.65
C LEU A 15 33.33 24.02 -1.44
N LEU A 16 33.07 24.70 -0.33
CA LEU A 16 32.48 24.11 0.88
C LEU A 16 31.00 24.47 1.11
N LEU A 17 30.37 25.23 0.19
CA LEU A 17 28.95 25.62 0.29
C LEU A 17 28.05 24.96 -0.76
N GLY A 18 28.55 23.95 -1.49
CA GLY A 18 27.83 23.32 -2.60
C GLY A 18 27.37 21.87 -2.38
N ALA A 19 27.39 21.32 -1.17
CA ALA A 19 26.97 19.95 -0.91
C ALA A 19 26.05 19.84 0.32
N ALA A 20 25.13 20.78 0.49
CA ALA A 20 23.90 20.51 1.22
C ALA A 20 22.98 19.74 0.25
N ALA A 21 23.40 18.52 -0.14
CA ALA A 21 22.49 17.52 -0.66
C ALA A 21 21.38 17.39 0.39
N SER A 22 20.20 17.85 0.04
CA SER A 22 18.97 17.66 0.76
C SER A 22 18.79 16.17 1.05
N LEU A 23 19.35 15.71 2.15
CA LEU A 23 18.85 14.54 2.86
C LEU A 23 17.45 14.94 3.33
N LEU A 24 16.49 14.93 2.40
CA LEU A 24 15.11 14.76 2.79
C LEU A 24 15.11 13.46 3.62
N PRO A 25 14.81 13.53 4.93
CA PRO A 25 14.60 12.30 5.65
C PRO A 25 13.49 11.62 4.88
N TRP A 26 13.77 10.47 4.29
CA TRP A 26 12.74 9.52 3.97
C TRP A 26 12.03 9.29 5.30
N GLN A 27 10.97 10.03 5.50
CA GLN A 27 10.01 9.69 6.53
C GLN A 27 9.47 8.34 6.07
N ILE A 28 10.12 7.28 6.58
CA ILE A 28 9.54 5.96 6.59
C ILE A 28 8.20 6.19 7.25
N ALA A 29 7.13 6.20 6.47
CA ALA A 29 5.79 6.16 7.01
C ALA A 29 5.85 5.02 8.03
N GLN A 30 5.63 5.34 9.31
CA GLN A 30 5.62 4.32 10.35
C GLN A 30 4.36 3.50 10.14
N ALA A 31 4.43 2.60 9.15
CA ALA A 31 3.41 1.62 8.87
C ALA A 31 3.28 0.73 10.13
N GLY A 32 2.05 0.45 10.53
CA GLY A 32 1.78 -0.55 11.56
C GLY A 32 1.67 -0.02 12.98
N LYS A 33 1.08 1.16 13.20
CA LYS A 33 0.61 1.59 14.52
C LYS A 33 -0.83 1.16 14.82
N GLN A 34 -1.37 0.22 14.04
CA GLN A 34 -2.70 -0.34 14.32
C GLN A 34 -2.72 -0.92 15.73
N ALA A 35 -3.68 -0.48 16.54
CA ALA A 35 -3.94 -1.06 17.86
C ALA A 35 -4.84 -2.30 17.68
N GLU A 36 -4.59 -3.34 18.47
CA GLU A 36 -5.49 -4.48 18.60
C GLU A 36 -6.74 -4.03 19.36
N GLU A 37 -7.86 -3.89 18.65
CA GLU A 37 -9.15 -3.53 19.23
C GLU A 37 -9.99 -4.81 19.40
N PRO A 38 -10.70 -4.99 20.53
CA PRO A 38 -11.63 -6.11 20.67
C PRO A 38 -12.71 -6.06 19.59
N LEU A 39 -12.87 -7.15 18.85
CA LEU A 39 -13.95 -7.30 17.87
C LEU A 39 -15.14 -8.01 18.52
N ALA A 40 -16.35 -7.52 18.25
CA ALA A 40 -17.55 -8.28 18.58
C ALA A 40 -17.53 -9.62 17.82
N ASN A 41 -17.98 -10.70 18.46
CA ASN A 41 -17.94 -12.07 17.89
C ASN A 41 -18.57 -12.15 16.49
N ALA A 42 -19.68 -11.44 16.27
CA ALA A 42 -20.35 -11.40 14.97
C ALA A 42 -19.47 -10.75 13.89
N VAL A 43 -18.79 -9.64 14.22
CA VAL A 43 -17.84 -8.97 13.30
C VAL A 43 -16.65 -9.85 13.02
N GLN A 44 -16.09 -10.47 14.05
CA GLN A 44 -14.98 -11.41 13.91
C GLN A 44 -15.33 -12.56 12.97
N SER A 45 -16.51 -13.18 13.12
CA SER A 45 -16.98 -14.28 12.28
C SER A 45 -17.10 -13.86 10.81
N VAL A 46 -17.68 -12.68 10.53
CA VAL A 46 -17.82 -12.15 9.17
C VAL A 46 -16.44 -11.88 8.53
N LEU A 47 -15.52 -11.27 9.28
CA LEU A 47 -14.17 -11.00 8.78
C LEU A 47 -13.39 -12.30 8.56
N SER A 48 -13.51 -13.28 9.46
CA SER A 48 -12.87 -14.59 9.31
C SER A 48 -13.38 -15.32 8.06
N ALA A 49 -14.68 -15.39 7.84
CA ALA A 49 -15.24 -15.96 6.62
C ALA A 49 -14.69 -15.27 5.36
N ALA A 50 -14.58 -13.93 5.38
CA ALA A 50 -14.07 -13.16 4.27
C ALA A 50 -12.58 -13.40 3.97
N VAL A 51 -11.79 -13.76 4.99
CA VAL A 51 -10.34 -14.07 4.86
C VAL A 51 -10.11 -15.51 4.45
N LEU A 52 -10.90 -16.46 4.97
CA LEU A 52 -10.76 -17.89 4.70
C LEU A 52 -11.26 -18.31 3.31
N ASP A 53 -12.05 -17.47 2.66
CA ASP A 53 -12.51 -17.73 1.30
C ASP A 53 -11.32 -17.98 0.35
N SER A 54 -11.44 -19.03 -0.47
CA SER A 54 -10.32 -19.60 -1.25
C SER A 54 -9.76 -18.67 -2.34
N ALA A 55 -8.70 -19.12 -3.00
CA ALA A 55 -7.99 -18.38 -4.05
C ALA A 55 -8.91 -17.73 -5.08
N PRO A 56 -8.56 -16.55 -5.63
CA PRO A 56 -9.41 -15.87 -6.58
C PRO A 56 -9.60 -16.73 -7.81
N PRO A 57 -10.85 -16.89 -8.27
CA PRO A 57 -11.08 -17.38 -9.62
C PRO A 57 -10.43 -16.39 -10.61
N LYS A 58 -10.13 -16.86 -11.81
CA LYS A 58 -9.78 -15.94 -12.90
C LYS A 58 -10.91 -14.90 -13.03
N PRO A 59 -10.57 -13.60 -13.26
CA PRO A 59 -11.59 -12.59 -13.42
C PRO A 59 -12.62 -13.00 -14.46
N SER A 60 -13.90 -13.05 -14.07
CA SER A 60 -15.03 -13.25 -14.96
C SER A 60 -15.70 -11.90 -15.23
N PHE A 61 -16.19 -11.71 -16.44
CA PHE A 61 -16.82 -10.48 -16.87
C PHE A 61 -18.13 -10.81 -17.58
N ASP A 62 -19.17 -10.08 -17.27
CA ASP A 62 -20.50 -10.30 -17.85
C ASP A 62 -20.57 -9.80 -19.29
N THR A 63 -19.73 -8.82 -19.64
CA THR A 63 -19.67 -8.23 -20.98
C THR A 63 -18.26 -8.16 -21.54
N MET A 64 -18.15 -8.08 -22.86
CA MET A 64 -16.88 -7.86 -23.54
C MET A 64 -16.29 -6.50 -23.20
N ASP A 65 -17.12 -5.49 -23.00
CA ASP A 65 -16.67 -4.13 -22.65
C ASP A 65 -16.01 -4.09 -21.27
N GLU A 66 -16.59 -4.74 -20.28
CA GLU A 66 -15.97 -4.88 -18.95
C GLU A 66 -14.61 -5.57 -19.03
N ARG A 67 -14.53 -6.64 -19.82
CA ARG A 67 -13.27 -7.35 -20.05
C ARG A 67 -12.24 -6.45 -20.72
N LEU A 68 -12.62 -5.66 -21.71
CA LEU A 68 -11.71 -4.71 -22.38
C LEU A 68 -11.24 -3.61 -21.44
N VAL A 69 -12.13 -3.05 -20.61
CA VAL A 69 -11.77 -2.06 -19.58
C VAL A 69 -10.75 -2.64 -18.62
N TYR A 70 -10.97 -3.87 -18.14
CA TYR A 70 -10.03 -4.57 -17.27
C TYR A 70 -8.67 -4.79 -17.94
N LEU A 71 -8.62 -5.30 -19.16
CA LEU A 71 -7.38 -5.57 -19.88
C LEU A 71 -6.58 -4.28 -20.16
N ARG A 72 -7.26 -3.19 -20.50
CA ARG A 72 -6.63 -1.87 -20.66
C ARG A 72 -6.08 -1.35 -19.34
N TRP A 73 -6.84 -1.49 -18.25
CA TRP A 73 -6.38 -1.16 -16.90
C TRP A 73 -5.13 -1.97 -16.54
N LEU A 74 -5.16 -3.30 -16.72
CA LEU A 74 -4.06 -4.20 -16.41
C LEU A 74 -2.78 -3.81 -17.18
N GLY A 75 -2.89 -3.54 -18.48
CA GLY A 75 -1.78 -3.08 -19.31
C GLY A 75 -1.20 -1.75 -18.82
N ALA A 76 -2.05 -0.77 -18.52
CA ALA A 76 -1.64 0.54 -18.01
C ALA A 76 -0.93 0.43 -16.64
N MET A 77 -1.50 -0.33 -15.70
CA MET A 77 -0.92 -0.52 -14.37
C MET A 77 0.37 -1.34 -14.44
N SER A 78 0.44 -2.35 -15.31
CA SER A 78 1.66 -3.13 -15.56
C SER A 78 2.79 -2.23 -16.06
N GLY A 79 2.52 -1.29 -16.95
CA GLY A 79 3.49 -0.30 -17.39
C GLY A 79 4.01 0.58 -16.25
N ARG A 80 3.11 1.11 -15.41
CA ARG A 80 3.46 1.96 -14.25
C ARG A 80 4.27 1.21 -13.20
N LEU A 81 3.97 -0.06 -12.98
CA LEU A 81 4.62 -0.89 -11.96
C LEU A 81 5.96 -1.50 -12.41
N LYS A 82 6.34 -1.41 -13.69
CA LYS A 82 7.50 -2.07 -14.29
C LYS A 82 8.82 -1.84 -13.52
N LYS A 83 9.02 -0.64 -12.98
CA LYS A 83 10.23 -0.30 -12.20
C LYS A 83 10.28 -0.97 -10.83
N LYS A 84 9.14 -1.39 -10.27
CA LYS A 84 9.03 -2.01 -8.93
C LYS A 84 8.95 -3.53 -9.01
N HIS A 85 8.27 -4.06 -10.02
CA HIS A 85 8.18 -5.48 -10.35
C HIS A 85 8.67 -5.66 -11.79
N THR A 86 9.94 -6.01 -11.95
CA THR A 86 10.59 -6.09 -13.27
C THR A 86 10.11 -7.29 -14.08
N GLU A 87 9.86 -8.42 -13.41
CA GLU A 87 9.36 -9.64 -14.02
C GLU A 87 7.88 -9.48 -14.41
N HIS A 88 7.54 -9.81 -15.67
CA HIS A 88 6.22 -9.51 -16.25
C HIS A 88 5.10 -10.34 -15.63
N LEU A 89 5.30 -11.65 -15.49
CA LEU A 89 4.26 -12.55 -14.97
C LEU A 89 3.95 -12.22 -13.51
N THR A 90 4.97 -12.08 -12.68
CA THR A 90 4.79 -11.66 -11.26
C THR A 90 4.02 -10.35 -11.13
N ARG A 91 4.26 -9.41 -12.08
CA ARG A 91 3.56 -8.12 -12.11
C ARG A 91 2.09 -8.28 -12.48
N VAL A 92 1.79 -9.13 -13.47
CA VAL A 92 0.43 -9.43 -13.88
C VAL A 92 -0.32 -10.12 -12.75
N ASP A 93 0.24 -11.19 -12.17
CA ASP A 93 -0.36 -11.93 -11.06
C ASP A 93 -0.67 -11.01 -9.86
N PHE A 94 0.25 -10.11 -9.54
CA PHE A 94 0.05 -9.13 -8.49
C PHE A 94 -1.11 -8.18 -8.78
N LEU A 95 -1.19 -7.63 -9.99
CA LEU A 95 -2.24 -6.70 -10.38
C LEU A 95 -3.61 -7.38 -10.49
N GLU A 96 -3.67 -8.62 -10.97
CA GLU A 96 -4.89 -9.43 -10.98
C GLU A 96 -5.40 -9.67 -9.56
N ALA A 97 -4.50 -10.01 -8.63
CA ALA A 97 -4.84 -10.19 -7.23
C ALA A 97 -5.33 -8.87 -6.59
N VAL A 98 -4.67 -7.74 -6.87
CA VAL A 98 -5.12 -6.41 -6.40
C VAL A 98 -6.50 -6.08 -6.95
N TRP A 99 -6.71 -6.26 -8.24
CA TRP A 99 -8.02 -6.01 -8.85
C TRP A 99 -9.11 -6.83 -8.17
N TYR A 100 -8.89 -8.15 -8.08
CA TYR A 100 -9.86 -9.07 -7.52
C TYR A 100 -10.21 -8.71 -6.06
N GLU A 101 -9.22 -8.58 -5.18
CA GLU A 101 -9.46 -8.31 -3.76
C GLU A 101 -10.07 -6.92 -3.53
N SER A 102 -9.69 -5.93 -4.34
CA SER A 102 -10.29 -4.59 -4.29
C SER A 102 -11.79 -4.65 -4.66
N LYS A 103 -12.10 -5.20 -5.84
CA LYS A 103 -13.48 -5.24 -6.35
C LYS A 103 -14.39 -6.08 -5.47
N ARG A 104 -13.91 -7.21 -4.98
CA ARG A 104 -14.63 -8.08 -4.05
C ARG A 104 -15.04 -7.35 -2.75
N LYS A 105 -14.27 -6.36 -2.33
CA LYS A 105 -14.53 -5.56 -1.12
C LYS A 105 -15.11 -4.18 -1.41
N GLY A 106 -15.53 -3.91 -2.65
CA GLY A 106 -16.07 -2.61 -3.04
C GLY A 106 -15.07 -1.47 -2.85
N LEU A 107 -13.77 -1.76 -3.02
CA LEU A 107 -12.70 -0.78 -2.96
C LEU A 107 -12.22 -0.43 -4.37
N GLU A 108 -11.78 0.80 -4.56
CA GLU A 108 -11.15 1.19 -5.82
C GLU A 108 -9.72 0.65 -5.90
N PRO A 109 -9.33 -0.04 -7.00
CA PRO A 109 -7.97 -0.55 -7.16
C PRO A 109 -6.88 0.53 -7.04
N SER A 110 -7.17 1.77 -7.46
CA SER A 110 -6.23 2.89 -7.32
C SER A 110 -5.97 3.25 -5.85
N LEU A 111 -6.98 3.14 -4.98
CA LEU A 111 -6.83 3.34 -3.54
C LEU A 111 -5.91 2.27 -2.93
N VAL A 112 -6.15 1.01 -3.28
CA VAL A 112 -5.37 -0.12 -2.76
C VAL A 112 -3.92 -0.05 -3.24
N LEU A 113 -3.68 0.27 -4.52
CA LEU A 113 -2.32 0.48 -5.07
C LEU A 113 -1.61 1.67 -4.41
N GLY A 114 -2.32 2.78 -4.18
CA GLY A 114 -1.79 3.94 -3.46
C GLY A 114 -1.39 3.61 -2.03
N LEU A 115 -2.23 2.84 -1.32
CA LEU A 115 -1.94 2.35 0.03
C LEU A 115 -0.71 1.43 0.01
N ILE A 116 -0.63 0.44 -0.87
CA ILE A 116 0.52 -0.47 -0.99
C ILE A 116 1.81 0.31 -1.28
N GLN A 117 1.74 1.36 -2.10
CA GLN A 117 2.89 2.22 -2.37
C GLN A 117 3.42 2.88 -1.11
N VAL A 118 2.54 3.39 -0.26
CA VAL A 118 2.90 4.06 1.01
C VAL A 118 3.40 3.04 2.04
N GLU A 119 2.71 1.90 2.18
CA GLU A 119 3.00 0.88 3.18
C GLU A 119 4.32 0.15 2.95
N SER A 120 4.56 -0.33 1.76
CA SER A 120 5.69 -1.20 1.48
C SER A 120 6.55 -0.77 0.30
N GLY A 121 6.09 0.21 -0.50
CA GLY A 121 6.69 0.50 -1.81
C GLY A 121 6.68 -0.73 -2.73
N PHE A 122 5.65 -1.56 -2.62
CA PHE A 122 5.48 -2.81 -3.37
C PHE A 122 6.47 -3.93 -2.99
N ARG A 123 7.01 -3.94 -1.79
CA ARG A 123 7.92 -4.99 -1.31
C ARG A 123 7.16 -6.12 -0.62
N LYS A 124 7.23 -7.31 -1.21
CA LYS A 124 6.56 -8.53 -0.71
C LYS A 124 6.94 -8.89 0.72
N TYR A 125 8.20 -8.74 1.07
CA TYR A 125 8.76 -9.15 2.36
C TYR A 125 9.06 -7.95 3.27
N ALA A 126 8.33 -6.84 3.11
CA ALA A 126 8.47 -5.70 3.98
C ALA A 126 8.06 -6.06 5.42
N ILE A 127 8.86 -5.60 6.39
CA ILE A 127 8.56 -5.69 7.82
C ILE A 127 8.80 -4.29 8.40
N SER A 128 7.82 -3.76 9.14
CA SER A 128 7.99 -2.50 9.86
C SER A 128 8.63 -2.72 11.23
N SER A 129 9.06 -1.63 11.88
CA SER A 129 9.55 -1.67 13.26
C SER A 129 8.50 -2.18 14.26
N ALA A 130 7.21 -2.02 13.95
CA ALA A 130 6.09 -2.53 14.74
C ALA A 130 5.72 -3.99 14.39
N GLY A 131 6.41 -4.62 13.42
CA GLY A 131 6.17 -5.99 13.00
C GLY A 131 5.08 -6.18 11.93
N ALA A 132 4.55 -5.11 11.34
CA ALA A 132 3.62 -5.20 10.21
C ALA A 132 4.28 -5.87 8.99
N ARG A 133 3.54 -6.66 8.20
CA ARG A 133 4.10 -7.57 7.21
C ARG A 133 3.51 -7.40 5.82
N GLY A 134 4.36 -7.53 4.82
CA GLY A 134 4.01 -7.69 3.41
C GLY A 134 3.55 -6.43 2.72
N TYR A 135 2.91 -6.58 1.58
CA TYR A 135 2.52 -5.48 0.68
C TYR A 135 1.68 -4.40 1.36
N MET A 136 0.65 -4.80 2.11
CA MET A 136 -0.30 -3.90 2.79
C MET A 136 0.03 -3.70 4.27
N GLN A 137 1.21 -4.16 4.74
CA GLN A 137 1.69 -4.00 6.11
C GLN A 137 0.65 -4.43 7.15
N VAL A 138 0.14 -5.64 7.01
CA VAL A 138 -0.83 -6.22 7.93
C VAL A 138 -0.16 -6.60 9.24
N MET A 139 -0.76 -6.18 10.37
CA MET A 139 -0.26 -6.53 11.70
C MET A 139 -0.50 -8.01 12.02
N PRO A 140 0.46 -8.71 12.67
CA PRO A 140 0.34 -10.14 13.01
C PRO A 140 -0.87 -10.50 13.85
N PHE A 141 -1.38 -9.60 14.69
CA PHE A 141 -2.57 -9.89 15.50
C PHE A 141 -3.82 -10.16 14.65
N TRP A 142 -3.91 -9.57 13.45
CA TRP A 142 -5.01 -9.86 12.53
C TRP A 142 -5.05 -11.33 12.11
N ALA A 143 -3.87 -11.97 11.90
CA ALA A 143 -3.83 -13.40 11.60
C ALA A 143 -4.45 -14.23 12.74
N ARG A 144 -4.25 -13.81 14.01
CA ARG A 144 -4.87 -14.48 15.17
C ARG A 144 -6.36 -14.19 15.30
N LEU A 145 -6.78 -12.92 15.04
CA LEU A 145 -8.17 -12.51 15.24
C LEU A 145 -9.12 -13.07 14.17
N ILE A 146 -8.71 -13.06 12.90
CA ILE A 146 -9.61 -13.37 11.78
C ILE A 146 -9.04 -14.41 10.81
N GLY A 147 -7.85 -14.94 11.05
CA GLY A 147 -7.20 -15.96 10.23
C GLY A 147 -7.04 -17.28 10.97
N ASP A 148 -6.05 -18.06 10.53
CA ASP A 148 -5.64 -19.34 11.10
C ASP A 148 -4.59 -19.24 12.21
N GLY A 149 -4.21 -18.03 12.59
CA GLY A 149 -3.18 -17.75 13.59
C GLY A 149 -1.75 -17.67 13.04
N ASP A 150 -1.50 -18.18 11.83
CA ASP A 150 -0.17 -18.17 11.23
C ASP A 150 0.17 -16.83 10.57
N ALA A 151 0.83 -15.97 11.32
CA ALA A 151 1.28 -14.68 10.81
C ALA A 151 2.38 -14.77 9.74
N SER A 152 3.03 -15.92 9.51
CA SER A 152 4.00 -16.09 8.42
C SER A 152 3.32 -16.05 7.07
N ARG A 153 2.06 -16.46 6.99
CA ARG A 153 1.23 -16.41 5.77
C ARG A 153 0.96 -15.00 5.27
N LEU A 154 1.16 -13.97 6.11
CA LEU A 154 1.09 -12.57 5.68
C LEU A 154 2.19 -12.17 4.68
N PHE A 155 3.18 -13.00 4.43
CA PHE A 155 4.14 -12.83 3.32
C PHE A 155 3.66 -13.47 2.01
N HIS A 156 2.60 -14.26 2.01
CA HIS A 156 1.98 -14.72 0.79
C HIS A 156 1.18 -13.57 0.18
N MET A 157 1.44 -13.28 -1.08
CA MET A 157 0.85 -12.15 -1.81
C MET A 157 -0.67 -12.13 -1.69
N GLN A 158 -1.32 -13.22 -2.08
CA GLN A 158 -2.77 -13.34 -2.07
C GLN A 158 -3.36 -13.17 -0.67
N THR A 159 -2.76 -13.82 0.33
CA THR A 159 -3.19 -13.72 1.73
C THR A 159 -3.06 -12.29 2.22
N ASN A 160 -1.93 -11.63 1.97
CA ASN A 160 -1.69 -10.26 2.42
C ASN A 160 -2.69 -9.26 1.83
N LEU A 161 -2.91 -9.32 0.52
CA LEU A 161 -3.88 -8.45 -0.18
C LEU A 161 -5.29 -8.67 0.34
N ARG A 162 -5.67 -9.93 0.57
CA ARG A 162 -6.98 -10.28 1.12
C ARG A 162 -7.20 -9.70 2.51
N PHE A 163 -6.27 -9.94 3.43
CA PHE A 163 -6.33 -9.38 4.77
C PHE A 163 -6.38 -7.85 4.72
N GLY A 164 -5.49 -7.22 3.97
CA GLY A 164 -5.44 -5.77 3.86
C GLY A 164 -6.74 -5.16 3.32
N CYS A 165 -7.32 -5.74 2.28
CA CYS A 165 -8.59 -5.27 1.71
C CYS A 165 -9.78 -5.51 2.67
N VAL A 166 -9.82 -6.65 3.37
CA VAL A 166 -10.86 -6.96 4.38
C VAL A 166 -10.80 -5.95 5.53
N ILE A 167 -9.61 -5.70 6.07
CA ILE A 167 -9.39 -4.74 7.16
C ILE A 167 -9.72 -3.31 6.72
N LEU A 168 -9.27 -2.91 5.52
CA LEU A 168 -9.56 -1.58 4.98
C LEU A 168 -11.07 -1.37 4.79
N ARG A 169 -11.78 -2.38 4.27
CA ARG A 169 -13.24 -2.35 4.12
C ARG A 169 -13.93 -2.25 5.49
N HIS A 170 -13.52 -3.07 6.45
CA HIS A 170 -14.04 -3.03 7.81
C HIS A 170 -13.91 -1.63 8.44
N TYR A 171 -12.75 -1.00 8.31
CA TYR A 171 -12.56 0.35 8.82
C TYR A 171 -13.37 1.40 8.03
N LEU A 172 -13.57 1.21 6.73
CA LEU A 172 -14.39 2.09 5.92
C LEU A 172 -15.87 2.03 6.36
N ASP A 173 -16.34 0.84 6.76
CA ASP A 173 -17.71 0.66 7.30
C ASP A 173 -17.86 1.32 8.66
N ILE A 174 -16.88 1.16 9.57
CA ILE A 174 -16.86 1.83 10.87
C ILE A 174 -16.88 3.36 10.72
N GLU A 175 -16.10 3.89 9.79
CA GLU A 175 -16.00 5.32 9.52
C GLU A 175 -17.09 5.83 8.54
N ARG A 176 -18.12 5.02 8.27
CA ARG A 176 -19.29 5.37 7.45
C ARG A 176 -18.95 5.92 6.06
N GLY A 177 -17.89 5.38 5.45
CA GLY A 177 -17.42 5.80 4.13
C GLY A 177 -16.40 6.94 4.14
N ASP A 178 -16.05 7.52 5.28
CA ASP A 178 -15.01 8.53 5.39
C ASP A 178 -13.62 7.91 5.17
N LEU A 179 -13.07 8.09 3.96
CA LEU A 179 -11.76 7.55 3.59
C LEU A 179 -10.60 8.19 4.38
N PHE A 180 -10.71 9.46 4.76
CA PHE A 180 -9.66 10.12 5.53
C PHE A 180 -9.52 9.47 6.91
N MET A 181 -10.64 9.31 7.61
CA MET A 181 -10.67 8.65 8.91
C MET A 181 -10.31 7.17 8.81
N THR A 182 -10.79 6.49 7.75
CA THR A 182 -10.46 5.09 7.46
C THR A 182 -8.95 4.86 7.33
N LEU A 183 -8.29 5.66 6.53
CA LEU A 183 -6.84 5.56 6.32
C LEU A 183 -6.07 5.88 7.61
N GLY A 184 -6.51 6.88 8.36
CA GLY A 184 -5.95 7.19 9.67
C GLY A 184 -6.09 6.01 10.65
N ARG A 185 -7.25 5.35 10.68
CA ARG A 185 -7.48 4.15 11.51
C ARG A 185 -6.62 2.98 11.03
N TYR A 186 -6.52 2.76 9.73
CA TYR A 186 -5.68 1.71 9.13
C TYR A 186 -4.21 1.85 9.56
N ASN A 187 -3.68 3.05 9.60
CA ASN A 187 -2.30 3.31 10.04
C ASN A 187 -2.15 3.44 11.58
N GLY A 188 -3.24 3.55 12.34
CA GLY A 188 -3.22 3.84 13.78
C GLY A 188 -2.95 5.32 14.10
N SER A 189 -3.27 6.22 13.17
CA SER A 189 -3.11 7.68 13.30
C SER A 189 -4.43 8.42 13.02
N ARG A 190 -5.56 7.83 13.47
CA ARG A 190 -6.90 8.36 13.21
C ARG A 190 -6.99 9.85 13.54
N GLY A 191 -7.54 10.63 12.62
CA GLY A 191 -7.70 12.07 12.75
C GLY A 191 -6.44 12.90 12.40
N ARG A 192 -5.29 12.28 12.11
CA ARG A 192 -4.09 12.95 11.63
C ARG A 192 -4.00 12.92 10.12
N ALA A 193 -3.55 14.03 9.53
CA ALA A 193 -3.60 14.24 8.08
C ALA A 193 -2.42 13.60 7.32
N GLU A 194 -1.30 13.35 7.98
CA GLU A 194 -0.05 12.98 7.33
C GLU A 194 -0.20 11.71 6.49
N TYR A 195 -0.68 10.64 7.11
CA TYR A 195 -0.81 9.36 6.42
C TYR A 195 -1.93 9.35 5.35
N PRO A 196 -3.16 9.81 5.62
CA PRO A 196 -4.18 9.90 4.59
C PRO A 196 -3.74 10.71 3.39
N ASN A 197 -3.06 11.85 3.58
CA ASN A 197 -2.58 12.69 2.49
C ASN A 197 -1.50 11.99 1.65
N LEU A 198 -0.60 11.20 2.27
CA LEU A 198 0.37 10.38 1.54
C LEU A 198 -0.34 9.37 0.65
N VAL A 199 -1.35 8.66 1.16
CA VAL A 199 -2.10 7.67 0.38
C VAL A 199 -2.90 8.33 -0.74
N PHE A 200 -3.58 9.45 -0.49
CA PHE A 200 -4.29 10.20 -1.53
C PHE A 200 -3.34 10.74 -2.61
N GLY A 201 -2.17 11.21 -2.21
CA GLY A 201 -1.12 11.63 -3.14
C GLY A 201 -0.64 10.47 -4.02
N ALA A 202 -0.33 9.32 -3.41
CA ALA A 202 0.10 8.12 -4.10
C ALA A 202 -0.98 7.55 -5.03
N ARG A 203 -2.26 7.55 -4.60
CA ARG A 203 -3.41 7.08 -5.38
C ARG A 203 -3.49 7.74 -6.75
N LYS A 204 -3.20 9.05 -6.85
CA LYS A 204 -3.25 9.80 -8.13
C LYS A 204 -2.40 9.15 -9.23
N ALA A 205 -1.27 8.52 -8.86
CA ALA A 205 -0.42 7.81 -9.82
C ALA A 205 -1.04 6.52 -10.35
N TRP A 206 -2.09 6.00 -9.70
CA TRP A 206 -2.77 4.75 -10.01
C TRP A 206 -4.19 4.96 -10.55
N ASP A 207 -4.66 6.20 -10.62
CA ASP A 207 -5.96 6.51 -11.21
C ASP A 207 -5.95 6.15 -12.70
N TYR A 208 -7.00 5.46 -13.14
CA TYR A 208 -7.21 5.06 -14.51
C TYR A 208 -8.59 5.52 -14.95
N LYS A 209 -8.61 6.35 -15.98
CA LYS A 209 -9.85 6.71 -16.68
C LYS A 209 -9.87 5.88 -17.96
N ALA A 210 -10.88 5.04 -18.09
CA ALA A 210 -11.17 4.41 -19.37
C ALA A 210 -11.50 5.53 -20.37
N ALA A 211 -10.74 5.58 -21.48
CA ALA A 211 -11.04 6.47 -22.60
C ALA A 211 -12.19 5.88 -23.41
#